data_04393f8f2eb3ba0cda6381540b499c1b
#
_entry.id   04393f8f2eb3ba0cda6381540b499c1b
#
_cell.length_a   1.000
_cell.length_b   1.000
_cell.length_c   1.000
_cell.angle_alpha   90.00
_cell.angle_beta   90.00
_cell.angle_gamma   90.00
#
_symmetry.space_group_name_H-M   'P 1'
#
loop_
_entity.id
_entity.type
_entity.pdbx_description
1 polymer ?
#
loop_
_entity_poly.entity_id
_entity_poly.type
_entity_poly.pdbx_seq_one_letter_code
_entity_poly.pdbx_strand_id
1 'polypeptide(L)'
;MIKKFLDWLRQPLGLIAVLIAALALLSLAAYGIAQTQTSPEQPIQFTHKVHVGLGVQCLYCHPGALRGSSPGLPTQTKCWGCHQQVAKTLTSPKLAVLVEYVKENKPIEWVPVAQVPDFVHYNHRPHIAAGLNCENCHGDLSKMEIYENPQVMNMGWCLACHRAKAGTDQEKLIKLTDCGTCHY
;
A
#
# COMPACT_ATOMS: atom_id res chain seq x y z
N MET A 1 2.06 37.26 -35.89
CA MET A 1 1.19 36.28 -35.17
C MET A 1 1.29 36.42 -33.66
N ILE A 2 2.46 36.42 -33.06
CA ILE A 2 2.67 36.49 -31.60
C ILE A 2 2.03 37.73 -30.95
N LYS A 3 2.20 38.93 -31.57
CA LYS A 3 1.63 40.17 -30.99
C LYS A 3 0.10 40.13 -30.93
N LYS A 4 -0.59 39.65 -31.95
CA LYS A 4 -2.07 39.47 -31.92
C LYS A 4 -2.54 38.50 -30.88
N PHE A 5 -1.78 37.42 -30.61
CA PHE A 5 -2.05 36.46 -29.54
C PHE A 5 -1.86 37.08 -28.15
N LEU A 6 -0.79 37.85 -27.94
CA LEU A 6 -0.56 38.56 -26.69
C LEU A 6 -1.60 39.63 -26.41
N ASP A 7 -2.06 40.33 -27.46
CA ASP A 7 -3.13 41.35 -27.34
C ASP A 7 -4.48 40.68 -27.03
N TRP A 8 -4.74 39.49 -27.59
CA TRP A 8 -5.94 38.71 -27.26
C TRP A 8 -5.92 38.22 -25.81
N LEU A 9 -4.76 37.76 -25.30
CA LEU A 9 -4.59 37.33 -23.90
C LEU A 9 -4.88 38.45 -22.89
N ARG A 10 -4.75 39.71 -23.28
CA ARG A 10 -5.04 40.87 -22.43
C ARG A 10 -6.53 41.26 -22.41
N GLN A 11 -7.34 40.70 -23.30
CA GLN A 11 -8.77 40.90 -23.32
C GLN A 11 -9.45 40.02 -22.26
N PRO A 12 -10.59 40.45 -21.67
CA PRO A 12 -11.28 39.68 -20.62
C PRO A 12 -11.64 38.26 -21.07
N LEU A 13 -12.03 38.09 -22.34
CA LEU A 13 -12.30 36.74 -22.92
C LEU A 13 -11.04 35.87 -23.00
N GLY A 14 -9.88 36.45 -23.34
CA GLY A 14 -8.61 35.74 -23.37
C GLY A 14 -8.18 35.29 -21.98
N LEU A 15 -8.29 36.15 -20.98
CA LEU A 15 -8.02 35.82 -19.58
C LEU A 15 -8.95 34.71 -19.06
N ILE A 16 -10.26 34.80 -19.36
CA ILE A 16 -11.24 33.78 -18.97
C ILE A 16 -10.85 32.41 -19.61
N ALA A 17 -10.50 32.40 -20.91
CA ALA A 17 -10.08 31.18 -21.59
C ALA A 17 -8.82 30.54 -20.97
N VAL A 18 -7.83 31.35 -20.60
CA VAL A 18 -6.60 30.89 -19.92
C VAL A 18 -6.94 30.33 -18.53
N LEU A 19 -7.81 31.00 -17.76
CA LEU A 19 -8.23 30.52 -16.44
C LEU A 19 -8.98 29.19 -16.56
N ILE A 20 -9.88 29.02 -17.51
CA ILE A 20 -10.60 27.77 -17.75
C ILE A 20 -9.61 26.65 -18.12
N ALA A 21 -8.65 26.93 -19.01
CA ALA A 21 -7.64 25.96 -19.39
C ALA A 21 -6.74 25.56 -18.21
N ALA A 22 -6.33 26.51 -17.40
CA ALA A 22 -5.55 26.26 -16.19
C ALA A 22 -6.33 25.40 -15.17
N LEU A 23 -7.61 25.72 -14.93
CA LEU A 23 -8.47 24.92 -14.04
C LEU A 23 -8.69 23.50 -14.58
N ALA A 24 -8.86 23.33 -15.89
CA ALA A 24 -8.99 22.02 -16.50
C ALA A 24 -7.71 21.18 -16.34
N LEU A 25 -6.55 21.79 -16.55
CA LEU A 25 -5.24 21.13 -16.34
C LEU A 25 -5.02 20.74 -14.88
N LEU A 26 -5.35 21.63 -13.94
CA LEU A 26 -5.26 21.35 -12.50
C LEU A 26 -6.22 20.21 -12.10
N SER A 27 -7.44 20.20 -12.64
CA SER A 27 -8.43 19.14 -12.38
C SER A 27 -7.96 17.79 -12.93
N LEU A 28 -7.38 17.76 -14.13
CA LEU A 28 -6.78 16.56 -14.73
C LEU A 28 -5.60 16.06 -13.91
N ALA A 29 -4.73 16.95 -13.45
CA ALA A 29 -3.60 16.58 -12.60
C ALA A 29 -4.07 16.03 -11.25
N ALA A 30 -5.03 16.68 -10.61
CA ALA A 30 -5.63 16.22 -9.35
C ALA A 30 -6.32 14.85 -9.53
N TYR A 31 -7.06 14.66 -10.62
CA TYR A 31 -7.66 13.37 -10.96
C TYR A 31 -6.60 12.28 -11.16
N GLY A 32 -5.52 12.56 -11.90
CA GLY A 32 -4.40 11.62 -12.07
C GLY A 32 -3.75 11.23 -10.75
N ILE A 33 -3.51 12.21 -9.86
CA ILE A 33 -2.96 11.94 -8.51
C ILE A 33 -3.93 11.09 -7.69
N ALA A 34 -5.23 11.40 -7.72
CA ALA A 34 -6.24 10.61 -6.99
C ALA A 34 -6.27 9.14 -7.46
N GLN A 35 -6.13 8.88 -8.76
CA GLN A 35 -6.08 7.52 -9.30
C GLN A 35 -4.86 6.72 -8.83
N THR A 36 -3.73 7.37 -8.60
CA THR A 36 -2.51 6.68 -8.11
C THR A 36 -2.59 6.26 -6.65
N GLN A 37 -3.57 6.76 -5.91
CA GLN A 37 -3.78 6.44 -4.49
C GLN A 37 -4.85 5.36 -4.25
N THR A 38 -5.51 4.89 -5.29
CA THR A 38 -6.52 3.83 -5.16
C THR A 38 -5.84 2.47 -5.08
N SER A 39 -6.31 1.63 -4.15
CA SER A 39 -5.87 0.23 -4.10
C SER A 39 -6.29 -0.51 -5.38
N PRO A 40 -5.40 -1.33 -5.95
CA PRO A 40 -5.76 -2.14 -7.11
C PRO A 40 -6.87 -3.13 -6.75
N GLU A 41 -7.70 -3.46 -7.74
CA GLU A 41 -8.70 -4.49 -7.58
C GLU A 41 -8.04 -5.85 -7.28
N GLN A 42 -8.58 -6.54 -6.29
CA GLN A 42 -8.06 -7.82 -5.85
C GLN A 42 -8.94 -8.97 -6.36
N PRO A 43 -8.35 -10.15 -6.67
CA PRO A 43 -9.13 -11.31 -7.13
C PRO A 43 -10.15 -11.81 -6.10
N ILE A 44 -9.92 -11.54 -4.82
CA ILE A 44 -10.87 -11.74 -3.74
C ILE A 44 -10.96 -10.46 -2.92
N GLN A 45 -12.18 -9.98 -2.69
CA GLN A 45 -12.42 -8.81 -1.83
C GLN A 45 -12.22 -9.19 -0.35
N PHE A 46 -10.96 -9.19 0.07
CA PHE A 46 -10.59 -9.50 1.44
C PHE A 46 -10.67 -8.24 2.32
N THR A 47 -11.23 -8.39 3.52
CA THR A 47 -11.30 -7.29 4.50
C THR A 47 -10.44 -7.61 5.73
N HIS A 48 -9.41 -6.81 5.96
CA HIS A 48 -8.60 -6.89 7.17
C HIS A 48 -9.41 -6.55 8.42
N LYS A 49 -10.29 -5.56 8.34
CA LYS A 49 -11.15 -5.12 9.44
C LYS A 49 -11.89 -6.28 10.12
N VAL A 50 -12.49 -7.18 9.33
CA VAL A 50 -13.22 -8.32 9.88
C VAL A 50 -12.27 -9.29 10.59
N HIS A 51 -11.16 -9.67 9.94
CA HIS A 51 -10.26 -10.68 10.47
C HIS A 51 -9.47 -10.19 11.69
N VAL A 52 -8.93 -8.97 11.62
CA VAL A 52 -8.24 -8.33 12.75
C VAL A 52 -9.20 -8.08 13.91
N GLY A 53 -10.43 -7.66 13.61
CA GLY A 53 -11.49 -7.47 14.61
C GLY A 53 -11.89 -8.76 15.33
N LEU A 54 -11.70 -9.93 14.69
CA LEU A 54 -11.88 -11.26 15.28
C LEU A 54 -10.63 -11.77 16.02
N GLY A 55 -9.57 -10.98 16.11
CA GLY A 55 -8.32 -11.34 16.79
C GLY A 55 -7.36 -12.20 15.97
N VAL A 56 -7.56 -12.33 14.65
CA VAL A 56 -6.63 -13.06 13.78
C VAL A 56 -5.31 -12.29 13.69
N GLN A 57 -4.23 -12.94 14.11
CA GLN A 57 -2.90 -12.32 14.15
C GLN A 57 -2.32 -12.15 12.74
N CYS A 58 -1.62 -11.03 12.50
CA CYS A 58 -1.01 -10.69 11.21
C CYS A 58 -0.12 -11.82 10.67
N LEU A 59 0.71 -12.39 11.54
CA LEU A 59 1.66 -13.45 11.22
C LEU A 59 1.01 -14.80 10.89
N TYR A 60 -0.28 -14.97 11.18
CA TYR A 60 -1.01 -16.17 10.74
C TYR A 60 -1.10 -16.21 9.20
N CYS A 61 -1.38 -15.06 8.58
CA CYS A 61 -1.47 -14.92 7.13
C CYS A 61 -0.17 -14.50 6.47
N HIS A 62 0.69 -13.76 7.19
CA HIS A 62 1.95 -13.18 6.69
C HIS A 62 3.20 -13.69 7.43
N PRO A 63 3.43 -15.03 7.54
CA PRO A 63 4.54 -15.58 8.32
C PRO A 63 5.93 -15.27 7.73
N GLY A 64 5.98 -14.92 6.44
CA GLY A 64 7.22 -14.54 5.76
C GLY A 64 7.86 -13.27 6.30
N ALA A 65 7.08 -12.39 6.95
CA ALA A 65 7.59 -11.18 7.58
C ALA A 65 8.65 -11.44 8.66
N LEU A 66 8.64 -12.60 9.31
CA LEU A 66 9.67 -13.00 10.28
C LEU A 66 10.96 -13.52 9.61
N ARG A 67 10.95 -13.74 8.29
CA ARG A 67 12.04 -14.44 7.58
C ARG A 67 12.81 -13.52 6.64
N GLY A 68 12.16 -12.57 6.00
CA GLY A 68 12.79 -11.77 4.95
C GLY A 68 12.02 -10.55 4.47
N SER A 69 12.26 -10.18 3.24
CA SER A 69 11.64 -9.02 2.57
C SER A 69 10.16 -9.22 2.29
N SER A 70 9.80 -10.39 1.76
CA SER A 70 8.38 -10.67 1.45
C SER A 70 7.66 -11.25 2.66
N PRO A 71 6.54 -10.64 3.10
CA PRO A 71 5.72 -11.17 4.18
C PRO A 71 4.93 -12.42 3.74
N GLY A 72 4.85 -12.67 2.43
CA GLY A 72 3.98 -13.66 1.83
C GLY A 72 2.53 -13.19 1.78
N LEU A 73 1.80 -13.69 0.78
CA LEU A 73 0.36 -13.51 0.65
C LEU A 73 -0.32 -14.87 0.87
N PRO A 74 -1.46 -14.92 1.59
CA PRO A 74 -2.08 -16.17 1.96
C PRO A 74 -2.64 -16.90 0.73
N THR A 75 -2.46 -18.22 0.72
CA THR A 75 -3.06 -19.10 -0.29
C THR A 75 -4.52 -19.38 0.02
N GLN A 76 -5.27 -19.91 -0.97
CA GLN A 76 -6.65 -20.36 -0.79
C GLN A 76 -6.78 -21.42 0.32
N THR A 77 -5.78 -22.31 0.45
CA THR A 77 -5.75 -23.33 1.50
C THR A 77 -5.63 -22.73 2.90
N LYS A 78 -4.87 -21.62 3.04
CA LYS A 78 -4.77 -20.89 4.31
C LYS A 78 -6.14 -20.34 4.73
N CYS A 79 -6.87 -19.75 3.78
CA CYS A 79 -8.22 -19.24 4.01
C CYS A 79 -9.18 -20.39 4.38
N TRP A 80 -9.10 -21.48 3.63
CA TRP A 80 -9.97 -22.64 3.81
C TRP A 80 -9.82 -23.31 5.16
N GLY A 81 -8.65 -23.24 5.79
CA GLY A 81 -8.42 -23.77 7.13
C GLY A 81 -9.48 -23.32 8.16
N CYS A 82 -9.98 -22.09 8.05
CA CYS A 82 -11.08 -21.59 8.88
C CYS A 82 -12.42 -21.58 8.12
N HIS A 83 -12.43 -21.13 6.86
CA HIS A 83 -13.67 -20.91 6.10
C HIS A 83 -14.48 -22.17 5.85
N GLN A 84 -13.88 -23.34 5.83
CA GLN A 84 -14.63 -24.62 5.77
C GLN A 84 -15.57 -24.84 6.95
N GLN A 85 -15.31 -24.20 8.11
CA GLN A 85 -16.12 -24.31 9.32
C GLN A 85 -17.09 -23.12 9.52
N VAL A 86 -16.95 -22.09 8.68
CA VAL A 86 -17.80 -20.89 8.78
C VAL A 86 -19.07 -21.10 7.96
N ALA A 87 -20.22 -21.19 8.63
CA ALA A 87 -21.51 -21.45 7.97
C ALA A 87 -21.83 -20.49 6.81
N LYS A 88 -21.46 -19.21 6.93
CA LYS A 88 -21.65 -18.21 5.87
C LYS A 88 -20.82 -18.45 4.62
N THR A 89 -19.78 -19.27 4.66
CA THR A 89 -18.91 -19.51 3.50
C THR A 89 -19.66 -20.08 2.31
N LEU A 90 -20.61 -20.97 2.56
CA LEU A 90 -21.39 -21.64 1.51
C LEU A 90 -22.61 -20.82 1.03
N THR A 91 -22.99 -19.79 1.77
CA THR A 91 -24.22 -19.01 1.51
C THR A 91 -23.95 -17.57 1.08
N SER A 92 -22.75 -17.04 1.33
CA SER A 92 -22.40 -15.67 1.00
C SER A 92 -21.86 -15.54 -0.43
N PRO A 93 -22.48 -14.71 -1.28
CA PRO A 93 -21.96 -14.46 -2.63
C PRO A 93 -20.53 -13.91 -2.63
N LYS A 94 -20.14 -13.16 -1.60
CA LYS A 94 -18.77 -12.62 -1.45
C LYS A 94 -17.73 -13.71 -1.23
N LEU A 95 -18.11 -14.87 -0.70
CA LEU A 95 -17.20 -15.99 -0.45
C LEU A 95 -17.26 -17.06 -1.54
N ALA A 96 -18.19 -16.96 -2.50
CA ALA A 96 -18.30 -17.89 -3.61
C ALA A 96 -16.99 -18.01 -4.39
N VAL A 97 -16.31 -16.88 -4.64
CA VAL A 97 -15.03 -16.83 -5.34
C VAL A 97 -13.95 -17.62 -4.58
N LEU A 98 -13.89 -17.52 -3.25
CA LEU A 98 -12.97 -18.34 -2.45
C LEU A 98 -13.26 -19.84 -2.62
N VAL A 99 -14.53 -20.22 -2.62
CA VAL A 99 -14.93 -21.63 -2.80
C VAL A 99 -14.48 -22.15 -4.16
N GLU A 100 -14.54 -21.36 -5.22
CA GLU A 100 -14.05 -21.72 -6.55
C GLU A 100 -12.52 -21.91 -6.55
N TYR A 101 -11.75 -20.97 -6.00
CA TYR A 101 -10.30 -21.11 -5.87
C TYR A 101 -9.90 -22.40 -5.13
N VAL A 102 -10.64 -22.77 -4.09
CA VAL A 102 -10.39 -24.00 -3.33
C VAL A 102 -10.73 -25.24 -4.15
N LYS A 103 -11.89 -25.28 -4.82
CA LYS A 103 -12.34 -26.44 -5.64
C LYS A 103 -11.39 -26.70 -6.81
N GLU A 104 -10.93 -25.64 -7.45
CA GLU A 104 -10.02 -25.71 -8.59
C GLU A 104 -8.56 -25.90 -8.18
N ASN A 105 -8.27 -25.84 -6.87
CA ASN A 105 -6.91 -25.81 -6.31
C ASN A 105 -6.04 -24.74 -6.99
N LYS A 106 -6.64 -23.61 -7.34
CA LYS A 106 -6.00 -22.50 -8.04
C LYS A 106 -5.36 -21.54 -7.05
N PRO A 107 -4.11 -21.07 -7.26
CA PRO A 107 -3.52 -20.04 -6.43
C PRO A 107 -4.24 -18.70 -6.62
N ILE A 108 -4.36 -17.93 -5.52
CA ILE A 108 -4.90 -16.57 -5.58
C ILE A 108 -3.79 -15.65 -6.10
N GLU A 109 -4.03 -15.00 -7.23
CA GLU A 109 -3.09 -14.07 -7.86
C GLU A 109 -3.25 -12.68 -7.27
N TRP A 110 -2.85 -12.53 -6.00
CA TRP A 110 -2.92 -11.25 -5.29
C TRP A 110 -2.13 -10.16 -5.99
N VAL A 111 -2.70 -8.96 -6.06
CA VAL A 111 -2.01 -7.77 -6.56
C VAL A 111 -1.36 -7.05 -5.37
N PRO A 112 -0.01 -6.93 -5.33
CA PRO A 112 0.68 -6.23 -4.26
C PRO A 112 0.29 -4.75 -4.20
N VAL A 113 -0.01 -4.23 -3.01
CA VAL A 113 -0.40 -2.83 -2.79
C VAL A 113 0.76 -2.02 -2.22
N ALA A 114 1.43 -2.55 -1.18
CA ALA A 114 2.61 -1.91 -0.60
C ALA A 114 3.86 -2.46 -1.28
N GLN A 115 4.50 -1.63 -2.07
CA GLN A 115 5.73 -1.96 -2.78
C GLN A 115 6.76 -0.85 -2.59
N VAL A 116 8.01 -1.25 -2.50
CA VAL A 116 9.16 -0.34 -2.65
C VAL A 116 9.78 -0.57 -4.03
N PRO A 117 10.49 0.42 -4.61
CA PRO A 117 11.18 0.24 -5.88
C PRO A 117 12.16 -0.95 -5.84
N ASP A 118 12.39 -1.61 -6.98
CA ASP A 118 13.21 -2.82 -7.10
C ASP A 118 14.67 -2.64 -6.65
N PHE A 119 15.17 -1.40 -6.71
CA PHE A 119 16.51 -1.04 -6.22
C PHE A 119 16.58 -0.81 -4.70
N VAL A 120 15.48 -1.06 -3.96
CA VAL A 120 15.42 -0.93 -2.49
C VAL A 120 15.28 -2.33 -1.88
N HIS A 121 16.29 -2.75 -1.15
CA HIS A 121 16.30 -4.05 -0.46
C HIS A 121 15.71 -3.94 0.95
N TYR A 122 14.40 -3.78 1.01
CA TYR A 122 13.68 -3.75 2.28
C TYR A 122 13.56 -5.15 2.89
N ASN A 123 13.68 -5.24 4.23
CA ASN A 123 13.51 -6.50 4.96
C ASN A 123 12.66 -6.28 6.22
N HIS A 124 11.58 -7.03 6.36
CA HIS A 124 10.70 -6.95 7.54
C HIS A 124 11.38 -7.45 8.81
N ARG A 125 12.18 -8.50 8.72
CA ARG A 125 12.77 -9.18 9.88
C ARG A 125 13.51 -8.22 10.84
N PRO A 126 14.47 -7.37 10.41
CA PRO A 126 15.15 -6.46 11.33
C PRO A 126 14.23 -5.42 11.95
N HIS A 127 13.18 -4.97 11.24
CA HIS A 127 12.21 -4.02 11.75
C HIS A 127 11.34 -4.64 12.86
N ILE A 128 10.87 -5.86 12.65
CA ILE A 128 10.11 -6.61 13.66
C ILE A 128 11.00 -6.95 14.87
N ALA A 129 12.26 -7.37 14.63
CA ALA A 129 13.22 -7.62 15.69
C ALA A 129 13.55 -6.37 16.52
N ALA A 130 13.47 -5.17 15.91
CA ALA A 130 13.59 -3.88 16.58
C ALA A 130 12.33 -3.47 17.39
N GLY A 131 11.32 -4.34 17.46
CA GLY A 131 10.09 -4.10 18.23
C GLY A 131 9.07 -3.20 17.55
N LEU A 132 9.15 -3.03 16.22
CA LEU A 132 8.14 -2.27 15.48
C LEU A 132 6.90 -3.13 15.23
N ASN A 133 5.73 -2.52 15.46
CA ASN A 133 4.45 -3.13 15.14
C ASN A 133 4.11 -2.94 13.65
N CYS A 134 3.32 -3.86 13.10
CA CYS A 134 2.88 -3.81 11.70
C CYS A 134 2.19 -2.48 11.35
N GLU A 135 1.40 -1.97 12.28
CA GLU A 135 0.64 -0.72 12.13
C GLU A 135 1.51 0.53 12.00
N ASN A 136 2.77 0.51 12.47
CA ASN A 136 3.67 1.65 12.30
C ASN A 136 3.93 1.98 10.82
N CYS A 137 3.84 0.98 9.95
CA CYS A 137 4.05 1.11 8.50
C CYS A 137 2.75 0.94 7.71
N HIS A 138 1.90 -0.02 8.10
CA HIS A 138 0.72 -0.40 7.34
C HIS A 138 -0.57 0.28 7.82
N GLY A 139 -0.51 1.11 8.89
CA GLY A 139 -1.67 1.75 9.47
C GLY A 139 -2.59 0.78 10.24
N ASP A 140 -3.71 1.30 10.71
CA ASP A 140 -4.68 0.53 11.51
C ASP A 140 -5.57 -0.34 10.63
N LEU A 141 -5.12 -1.56 10.38
CA LEU A 141 -5.81 -2.55 9.55
C LEU A 141 -7.18 -2.98 10.12
N SER A 142 -7.41 -2.75 11.42
CA SER A 142 -8.71 -3.04 12.03
C SER A 142 -9.83 -2.12 11.53
N LYS A 143 -9.47 -1.03 10.85
CA LYS A 143 -10.40 -0.06 10.25
C LYS A 143 -10.50 -0.16 8.74
N MET A 144 -9.65 -0.97 8.09
CA MET A 144 -9.58 -1.04 6.63
C MET A 144 -10.46 -2.17 6.07
N GLU A 145 -11.50 -1.79 5.32
CA GLU A 145 -12.31 -2.73 4.54
C GLU A 145 -11.50 -3.28 3.36
N ILE A 146 -10.86 -2.40 2.62
CA ILE A 146 -9.88 -2.70 1.58
C ILE A 146 -8.54 -2.18 2.07
N TYR A 147 -7.47 -2.92 1.84
CA TYR A 147 -6.14 -2.46 2.21
C TYR A 147 -5.72 -1.32 1.28
N GLU A 148 -5.55 -0.16 1.85
CA GLU A 148 -4.95 1.01 1.22
C GLU A 148 -3.62 1.28 1.92
N ASN A 149 -2.55 1.51 1.15
CA ASN A 149 -1.28 1.86 1.77
C ASN A 149 -1.36 3.30 2.30
N PRO A 150 -1.47 3.52 3.61
CA PRO A 150 -1.69 4.85 4.17
C PRO A 150 -0.42 5.72 4.15
N GLN A 151 0.73 5.12 3.86
CA GLN A 151 2.03 5.78 3.92
C GLN A 151 2.69 5.79 2.54
N VAL A 152 3.17 6.96 2.14
CA VAL A 152 4.09 7.07 0.99
C VAL A 152 5.48 6.65 1.47
N MET A 153 5.78 5.36 1.34
CA MET A 153 7.05 4.76 1.77
C MET A 153 8.20 5.13 0.82
N ASN A 154 8.53 6.41 0.79
CA ASN A 154 9.70 6.90 0.05
C ASN A 154 10.96 6.94 0.93
N MET A 155 12.12 7.20 0.33
CA MET A 155 13.40 7.28 1.04
C MET A 155 13.38 8.28 2.20
N GLY A 156 12.74 9.45 2.03
CA GLY A 156 12.63 10.46 3.07
C GLY A 156 11.86 9.97 4.29
N TRP A 157 10.78 9.23 4.09
CA TRP A 157 9.98 8.63 5.15
C TRP A 157 10.77 7.59 5.95
N CYS A 158 11.49 6.70 5.26
CA CYS A 158 12.37 5.72 5.90
C CYS A 158 13.47 6.39 6.73
N LEU A 159 14.18 7.35 6.13
CA LEU A 159 15.26 8.07 6.80
C LEU A 159 14.79 8.91 7.98
N ALA A 160 13.59 9.49 7.94
CA ALA A 160 13.02 10.21 9.08
C ALA A 160 12.84 9.31 10.30
N CYS A 161 12.30 8.09 10.10
CA CYS A 161 12.17 7.10 11.14
C CYS A 161 13.53 6.61 11.66
N HIS A 162 14.47 6.30 10.76
CA HIS A 162 15.81 5.83 11.11
C HIS A 162 16.57 6.88 11.94
N ARG A 163 16.52 8.16 11.57
CA ARG A 163 17.11 9.27 12.34
C ARG A 163 16.46 9.40 13.73
N ALA A 164 15.13 9.34 13.79
CA ALA A 164 14.40 9.40 15.06
C ALA A 164 14.77 8.22 15.99
N LYS A 165 14.93 7.02 15.43
CA LYS A 165 15.33 5.81 16.18
C LYS A 165 16.80 5.80 16.61
N ALA A 166 17.66 6.50 15.86
CA ALA A 166 19.07 6.71 16.24
C ALA A 166 19.17 7.69 17.43
N GLY A 167 18.34 8.73 17.45
CA GLY A 167 18.41 9.79 18.46
C GLY A 167 19.78 10.49 18.44
N THR A 168 20.48 10.50 19.57
CA THR A 168 21.82 11.11 19.72
C THR A 168 22.98 10.13 19.49
N ASP A 169 22.69 8.86 19.25
CA ASP A 169 23.69 7.83 19.00
C ASP A 169 24.23 7.93 17.56
N GLN A 170 25.45 8.46 17.42
CA GLN A 170 26.09 8.72 16.12
C GLN A 170 26.45 7.44 15.36
N GLU A 171 26.88 6.39 16.05
CA GLU A 171 27.22 5.10 15.43
C GLU A 171 25.96 4.47 14.84
N LYS A 172 24.89 4.45 15.61
CA LYS A 172 23.59 3.96 15.16
C LYS A 172 23.03 4.81 14.03
N LEU A 173 23.19 6.13 14.08
CA LEU A 173 22.77 7.04 13.03
C LEU A 173 23.46 6.70 11.70
N ILE A 174 24.78 6.59 11.71
CA ILE A 174 25.57 6.22 10.52
C ILE A 174 25.07 4.87 9.97
N LYS A 175 24.97 3.85 10.82
CA LYS A 175 24.53 2.51 10.42
C LYS A 175 23.13 2.48 9.81
N LEU A 176 22.18 3.24 10.38
CA LEU A 176 20.77 3.23 9.92
C LEU A 176 20.54 4.12 8.68
N THR A 177 21.47 5.03 8.35
CA THR A 177 21.34 5.97 7.23
C THR A 177 22.37 5.76 6.13
N ASP A 178 23.21 4.74 6.26
CA ASP A 178 24.16 4.33 5.21
C ASP A 178 23.41 3.87 3.97
N CYS A 179 23.87 4.29 2.80
CA CYS A 179 23.25 3.99 1.51
C CYS A 179 23.19 2.48 1.27
N GLY A 180 24.27 1.74 1.60
CA GLY A 180 24.37 0.30 1.45
C GLY A 180 23.48 -0.51 2.39
N THR A 181 22.84 0.12 3.37
CA THR A 181 21.85 -0.56 4.23
C THR A 181 20.56 -0.89 3.45
N CYS A 182 20.22 -0.08 2.45
CA CYS A 182 18.99 -0.21 1.66
C CYS A 182 19.25 -0.46 0.16
N HIS A 183 20.45 -0.11 -0.36
CA HIS A 183 20.80 -0.18 -1.78
C HIS A 183 22.08 -0.98 -1.99
N TYR A 184 21.96 -2.28 -2.31
CA TYR A 184 23.10 -3.20 -2.53
C TYR A 184 22.79 -4.24 -3.63
#